data_6571ff18ec6dc049487c3289ced92b94
#
_entry.id   6571ff18ec6dc049487c3289ced92b94
#
_cell.length_a   1.000
_cell.length_b   1.000
_cell.length_c   1.000
_cell.angle_alpha   90.00
_cell.angle_beta   90.00
_cell.angle_gamma   90.00
#
_symmetry.space_group_name_H-M   'P 1'
#
loop_
_entity.id
_entity.type
_entity.pdbx_description
1 polymer ?
#
loop_
_entity_poly.entity_id
_entity_poly.type
_entity_poly.pdbx_seq_one_letter_code
_entity_poly.pdbx_strand_id
1 'polypeptide(L)'
;MGCSSREEIVKVFDALDAAVDRLGELSFDALTPRECLSLLQRCETVRRRLPVPEHQLINLVARQASPAELGGRLSHAIAEATLISRAEAARRVHTAADLGPRVGLTGEPLPPLLAATAARQREGLLGLEQVAVIRKFCHQLPGWIDQATRERAETDLAREGTRYRPEQLAALAGTLADCLNPDGLYRDEDRARRRSLTLGNQHADGMSELRGWLSPELRATLEAVLAKLAAPGMCNPLDENPCVEGTPSQTAIDADARSAAQRNHDGLLAGLRALLASGNLGQHNGLPASIIVTTTLADLETAAG
;
A
#
# COMPACT_ATOMS: atom_id res chain seq x y z
N MET A 1 -2.53 16.58 30.83
CA MET A 1 -1.09 16.65 30.50
C MET A 1 -0.73 18.12 30.40
N GLY A 2 0.29 18.60 31.18
CA GLY A 2 0.80 19.97 31.05
C GLY A 2 1.45 20.17 29.69
N CYS A 3 1.46 21.40 29.19
CA CYS A 3 2.16 21.75 27.98
C CYS A 3 3.67 21.79 28.26
N SER A 4 4.45 20.94 27.63
CA SER A 4 5.92 20.96 27.75
C SER A 4 6.48 22.20 27.06
N SER A 5 7.48 22.83 27.67
CA SER A 5 8.17 23.96 27.05
C SER A 5 8.98 23.51 25.83
N ARG A 6 9.25 24.43 24.90
CA ARG A 6 10.11 24.15 23.74
C ARG A 6 11.50 23.65 24.18
N GLU A 7 12.06 24.26 25.20
CA GLU A 7 13.37 23.90 25.75
C GLU A 7 13.37 22.48 26.33
N GLU A 8 12.31 22.11 27.06
CA GLU A 8 12.14 20.75 27.59
C GLU A 8 12.06 19.71 26.47
N ILE A 9 11.32 20.00 25.40
CA ILE A 9 11.19 19.09 24.25
C ILE A 9 12.56 18.88 23.60
N VAL A 10 13.30 19.95 23.28
CA VAL A 10 14.62 19.86 22.65
C VAL A 10 15.58 19.09 23.53
N LYS A 11 15.63 19.38 24.84
CA LYS A 11 16.49 18.68 25.79
C LYS A 11 16.24 17.16 25.84
N VAL A 12 15.00 16.72 25.67
CA VAL A 12 14.69 15.27 25.63
C VAL A 12 15.20 14.61 24.36
N PHE A 13 15.12 15.31 23.19
CA PHE A 13 15.69 14.81 21.94
C PHE A 13 17.22 14.74 22.00
N ASP A 14 17.87 15.81 22.52
CA ASP A 14 19.33 15.83 22.71
C ASP A 14 19.81 14.68 23.63
N ALA A 15 19.05 14.38 24.68
CA ALA A 15 19.35 13.27 25.56
C ALA A 15 19.16 11.89 24.90
N LEU A 16 18.19 11.76 23.98
CA LEU A 16 17.98 10.56 23.18
C LEU A 16 19.16 10.34 22.22
N ASP A 17 19.57 11.37 21.50
CA ASP A 17 20.70 11.32 20.58
C ASP A 17 22.00 10.94 21.31
N ALA A 18 22.29 11.58 22.43
CA ALA A 18 23.47 11.25 23.26
C ALA A 18 23.42 9.81 23.80
N ALA A 19 22.23 9.28 24.10
CA ALA A 19 22.09 7.88 24.53
C ALA A 19 22.35 6.89 23.40
N VAL A 20 21.92 7.20 22.16
CA VAL A 20 22.17 6.40 20.97
C VAL A 20 23.65 6.41 20.61
N ASP A 21 24.32 7.58 20.66
CA ASP A 21 25.75 7.71 20.41
C ASP A 21 26.57 6.83 21.39
N ARG A 22 26.25 6.92 22.67
CA ARG A 22 26.91 6.08 23.69
C ARG A 22 26.69 4.59 23.48
N LEU A 23 25.50 4.17 22.98
CA LEU A 23 25.26 2.75 22.63
C LEU A 23 26.15 2.30 21.48
N GLY A 24 26.39 3.19 20.48
CA GLY A 24 27.29 2.93 19.37
C GLY A 24 28.76 2.75 19.72
N GLU A 25 29.20 3.33 20.85
CA GLU A 25 30.56 3.23 21.32
C GLU A 25 30.86 1.95 22.15
N LEU A 26 29.83 1.18 22.52
CA LEU A 26 29.98 -0.01 23.35
C LEU A 26 30.50 -1.22 22.56
N SER A 27 31.46 -1.96 23.14
CA SER A 27 31.75 -3.34 22.72
C SER A 27 30.83 -4.31 23.45
N PHE A 28 30.34 -5.31 22.71
CA PHE A 28 29.48 -6.36 23.24
C PHE A 28 30.20 -7.72 23.39
N ASP A 29 31.50 -7.77 23.20
CA ASP A 29 32.30 -9.01 23.18
C ASP A 29 32.26 -9.79 24.50
N ALA A 30 31.97 -9.11 25.62
CA ALA A 30 31.87 -9.72 26.95
C ALA A 30 30.51 -10.42 27.20
N LEU A 31 29.57 -10.31 26.27
CA LEU A 31 28.19 -10.80 26.46
C LEU A 31 28.03 -12.24 25.96
N THR A 32 27.26 -13.01 26.69
CA THR A 32 26.78 -14.32 26.25
C THR A 32 25.69 -14.16 25.17
N PRO A 33 25.47 -15.17 24.30
CA PRO A 33 24.38 -15.14 23.30
C PRO A 33 22.98 -14.84 23.89
N ARG A 34 22.73 -15.33 25.13
CA ARG A 34 21.45 -15.08 25.82
C ARG A 34 21.30 -13.61 26.21
N GLU A 35 22.36 -12.98 26.69
CA GLU A 35 22.39 -11.56 27.04
C GLU A 35 22.24 -10.71 25.78
N CYS A 36 22.88 -11.07 24.65
CA CYS A 36 22.73 -10.42 23.38
C CYS A 36 21.27 -10.45 22.92
N LEU A 37 20.57 -11.59 22.97
CA LEU A 37 19.17 -11.71 22.66
C LEU A 37 18.29 -10.84 23.55
N SER A 38 18.60 -10.75 24.85
CA SER A 38 17.87 -9.87 25.78
C SER A 38 18.04 -8.40 25.42
N LEU A 39 19.25 -7.98 25.02
CA LEU A 39 19.50 -6.60 24.58
C LEU A 39 18.84 -6.29 23.23
N LEU A 40 18.85 -7.24 22.29
CA LEU A 40 18.10 -7.09 21.03
C LEU A 40 16.59 -6.88 21.29
N GLN A 41 16.02 -7.60 22.26
CA GLN A 41 14.63 -7.40 22.67
C GLN A 41 14.39 -5.99 23.24
N ARG A 42 15.34 -5.45 24.01
CA ARG A 42 15.27 -4.07 24.52
C ARG A 42 15.36 -3.05 23.38
N CYS A 43 16.27 -3.24 22.44
CA CYS A 43 16.37 -2.39 21.24
C CYS A 43 15.04 -2.40 20.45
N GLU A 44 14.45 -3.57 20.28
CA GLU A 44 13.15 -3.68 19.59
C GLU A 44 12.03 -2.96 20.35
N THR A 45 12.01 -3.06 21.69
CA THR A 45 11.03 -2.32 22.51
C THR A 45 11.15 -0.81 22.32
N VAL A 46 12.37 -0.27 22.27
CA VAL A 46 12.61 1.16 22.00
C VAL A 46 12.13 1.53 20.59
N ARG A 47 12.51 0.72 19.59
CA ARG A 47 12.12 0.93 18.18
C ARG A 47 10.61 0.96 18.00
N ARG A 48 9.85 0.12 18.71
CA ARG A 48 8.38 0.09 18.71
C ARG A 48 7.74 1.33 19.33
N ARG A 49 8.42 2.00 20.24
CA ARG A 49 7.93 3.20 20.93
C ARG A 49 8.20 4.50 20.20
N LEU A 50 9.25 4.57 19.37
CA LEU A 50 9.63 5.78 18.63
C LEU A 50 8.51 6.34 17.74
N PRO A 51 7.66 5.54 17.07
CA PRO A 51 6.54 6.10 16.28
C PRO A 51 5.50 6.85 17.09
N VAL A 52 5.41 6.66 18.41
CA VAL A 52 4.38 7.29 19.23
C VAL A 52 4.50 8.83 19.26
N PRO A 53 5.68 9.43 19.59
CA PRO A 53 5.87 10.87 19.43
C PRO A 53 5.81 11.34 17.98
N GLU A 54 6.24 10.52 16.99
CA GLU A 54 6.11 10.86 15.57
C GLU A 54 4.64 11.06 15.16
N HIS A 55 3.72 10.21 15.63
CA HIS A 55 2.28 10.37 15.36
C HIS A 55 1.75 11.71 15.89
N GLN A 56 2.22 12.14 17.07
CA GLN A 56 1.83 13.44 17.64
C GLN A 56 2.36 14.60 16.79
N LEU A 57 3.62 14.54 16.37
CA LEU A 57 4.25 15.58 15.53
C LEU A 57 3.57 15.65 14.16
N ILE A 58 3.32 14.54 13.51
CA ILE A 58 2.63 14.49 12.21
C ILE A 58 1.23 15.08 12.31
N ASN A 59 0.44 14.68 13.34
CA ASN A 59 -0.90 15.21 13.53
C ASN A 59 -0.90 16.70 13.93
N LEU A 60 0.14 17.17 14.61
CA LEU A 60 0.32 18.59 14.91
C LEU A 60 0.56 19.39 13.65
N VAL A 61 1.50 18.98 12.80
CA VAL A 61 1.78 19.61 11.52
C VAL A 61 0.54 19.58 10.62
N ALA A 62 -0.17 18.46 10.55
CA ALA A 62 -1.41 18.33 9.77
C ALA A 62 -2.50 19.34 10.16
N ARG A 63 -2.53 19.77 11.43
CA ARG A 63 -3.51 20.74 11.92
C ARG A 63 -3.07 22.19 11.79
N GLN A 64 -1.77 22.45 11.91
CA GLN A 64 -1.25 23.82 12.00
C GLN A 64 -0.78 24.39 10.67
N ALA A 65 -0.27 23.53 9.77
CA ALA A 65 0.33 24.00 8.54
C ALA A 65 -0.66 23.92 7.36
N SER A 66 -0.69 25.00 6.58
CA SER A 66 -1.41 25.04 5.31
C SER A 66 -0.63 24.33 4.20
N PRO A 67 -1.29 23.89 3.11
CA PRO A 67 -0.60 23.34 1.95
C PRO A 67 0.42 24.30 1.32
N ALA A 68 0.20 25.62 1.42
CA ALA A 68 1.12 26.64 0.92
C ALA A 68 2.42 26.67 1.75
N GLU A 69 2.32 26.60 3.07
CA GLU A 69 3.49 26.56 3.98
C GLU A 69 4.28 25.24 3.81
N LEU A 70 3.62 24.14 3.49
CA LEU A 70 4.26 22.84 3.25
C LEU A 70 4.81 22.67 1.83
N GLY A 71 4.56 23.62 0.93
CA GLY A 71 4.91 23.47 -0.49
C GLY A 71 4.13 22.34 -1.20
N GLY A 72 3.00 21.89 -0.65
CA GLY A 72 2.17 20.83 -1.21
C GLY A 72 1.53 19.91 -0.18
N ARG A 73 1.46 18.63 -0.49
CA ARG A 73 0.85 17.62 0.40
C ARG A 73 1.76 17.33 1.61
N LEU A 74 1.17 17.16 2.79
CA LEU A 74 1.88 16.82 4.03
C LEU A 74 2.86 15.64 3.86
N SER A 75 2.44 14.57 3.20
CA SER A 75 3.32 13.41 2.96
C SER A 75 4.55 13.74 2.12
N HIS A 76 4.44 14.70 1.17
CA HIS A 76 5.58 15.14 0.39
C HIS A 76 6.53 16.00 1.23
N ALA A 77 6.01 16.93 2.03
CA ALA A 77 6.82 17.73 2.94
C ALA A 77 7.59 16.86 3.95
N ILE A 78 6.93 15.83 4.53
CA ILE A 78 7.60 14.88 5.42
C ILE A 78 8.68 14.10 4.66
N ALA A 79 8.40 13.62 3.44
CA ALA A 79 9.37 12.88 2.65
C ALA A 79 10.65 13.70 2.38
N GLU A 80 10.49 14.96 2.01
CA GLU A 80 11.63 15.87 1.78
C GLU A 80 12.39 16.19 3.07
N ALA A 81 11.67 16.47 4.17
CA ALA A 81 12.30 16.85 5.44
C ALA A 81 13.05 15.68 6.11
N THR A 82 12.61 14.42 5.89
CA THR A 82 13.17 13.23 6.55
C THR A 82 13.92 12.30 5.60
N LEU A 83 14.01 12.66 4.31
CA LEU A 83 14.69 11.90 3.25
C LEU A 83 14.20 10.44 3.12
N ILE A 84 12.90 10.23 3.33
CA ILE A 84 12.24 8.93 3.11
C ILE A 84 11.41 8.94 1.84
N SER A 85 11.02 7.76 1.37
CA SER A 85 10.15 7.68 0.19
C SER A 85 8.77 8.32 0.45
N ARG A 86 8.14 8.90 -0.59
CA ARG A 86 6.78 9.45 -0.52
C ARG A 86 5.74 8.41 -0.08
N ALA A 87 5.94 7.15 -0.46
CA ALA A 87 5.09 6.03 -0.04
C ALA A 87 5.21 5.77 1.47
N GLU A 88 6.44 5.80 2.01
CA GLU A 88 6.68 5.68 3.45
C GLU A 88 6.09 6.85 4.22
N ALA A 89 6.31 8.09 3.76
CA ALA A 89 5.73 9.27 4.37
C ALA A 89 4.19 9.23 4.38
N ALA A 90 3.56 8.81 3.28
CA ALA A 90 2.11 8.62 3.21
C ALA A 90 1.63 7.55 4.21
N ARG A 91 2.35 6.43 4.33
CA ARG A 91 2.05 5.38 5.32
C ARG A 91 2.12 5.92 6.75
N ARG A 92 3.16 6.71 7.11
CA ARG A 92 3.29 7.35 8.43
C ARG A 92 2.16 8.34 8.71
N VAL A 93 1.77 9.16 7.74
CA VAL A 93 0.62 10.07 7.86
C VAL A 93 -0.68 9.32 8.16
N HIS A 94 -0.97 8.25 7.39
CA HIS A 94 -2.16 7.44 7.63
C HIS A 94 -2.10 6.70 8.97
N THR A 95 -0.93 6.24 9.39
CA THR A 95 -0.77 5.58 10.69
C THR A 95 -0.96 6.57 11.84
N ALA A 96 -0.42 7.79 11.71
CA ALA A 96 -0.60 8.85 12.69
C ALA A 96 -2.08 9.27 12.84
N ALA A 97 -2.84 9.28 11.73
CA ALA A 97 -4.28 9.55 11.77
C ALA A 97 -5.07 8.49 12.57
N ASP A 98 -4.66 7.22 12.49
CA ASP A 98 -5.34 6.12 13.20
C ASP A 98 -4.90 5.99 14.67
N LEU A 99 -3.60 6.17 14.96
CA LEU A 99 -2.99 5.87 16.27
C LEU A 99 -2.60 7.11 17.08
N GLY A 100 -2.50 8.27 16.44
CA GLY A 100 -2.16 9.52 17.13
C GLY A 100 -3.35 10.13 17.86
N PRO A 101 -3.09 11.08 18.79
CA PRO A 101 -4.13 11.83 19.46
C PRO A 101 -4.93 12.66 18.45
N ARG A 102 -6.24 12.74 18.65
CA ARG A 102 -7.17 13.51 17.83
C ARG A 102 -7.72 14.68 18.63
N VAL A 103 -8.25 15.65 17.92
CA VAL A 103 -8.91 16.81 18.50
C VAL A 103 -10.27 16.96 17.83
N GLY A 104 -11.32 17.12 18.62
CA GLY A 104 -12.66 17.37 18.13
C GLY A 104 -12.83 18.78 17.57
N LEU A 105 -13.98 19.04 16.98
CA LEU A 105 -14.28 20.33 16.35
C LEU A 105 -14.24 21.52 17.34
N THR A 106 -14.55 21.27 18.60
CA THR A 106 -14.54 22.26 19.68
C THR A 106 -13.21 22.32 20.43
N GLY A 107 -12.19 21.56 19.97
CA GLY A 107 -10.85 21.55 20.56
C GLY A 107 -10.64 20.51 21.66
N GLU A 108 -11.67 19.71 21.99
CA GLU A 108 -11.56 18.65 23.00
C GLU A 108 -10.64 17.51 22.54
N PRO A 109 -9.83 16.94 23.43
CA PRO A 109 -8.98 15.80 23.10
C PRO A 109 -9.84 14.54 22.91
N LEU A 110 -9.66 13.88 21.77
CA LEU A 110 -10.31 12.62 21.45
C LEU A 110 -9.26 11.47 21.45
N PRO A 111 -9.67 10.25 21.84
CA PRO A 111 -8.80 9.09 21.75
C PRO A 111 -8.43 8.78 20.29
N PRO A 112 -7.32 8.06 20.06
CA PRO A 112 -7.02 7.50 18.76
C PRO A 112 -8.18 6.68 18.19
N LEU A 113 -8.24 6.54 16.86
CA LEU A 113 -9.23 5.66 16.21
C LEU A 113 -9.04 4.20 16.62
N LEU A 114 -7.76 3.77 16.70
CA LEU A 114 -7.35 2.44 17.14
C LEU A 114 -6.70 2.56 18.52
N ALA A 115 -7.53 2.75 19.54
CA ALA A 115 -7.08 3.13 20.88
C ALA A 115 -6.29 2.02 21.60
N ALA A 116 -6.71 0.76 21.47
CA ALA A 116 -6.02 -0.37 22.08
C ALA A 116 -4.66 -0.63 21.40
N THR A 117 -4.60 -0.54 20.07
CA THR A 117 -3.35 -0.65 19.30
C THR A 117 -2.37 0.46 19.68
N ALA A 118 -2.84 1.70 19.77
CA ALA A 118 -2.02 2.84 20.19
C ALA A 118 -1.46 2.68 21.60
N ALA A 119 -2.26 2.15 22.54
CA ALA A 119 -1.83 1.88 23.90
C ALA A 119 -0.71 0.82 23.93
N ARG A 120 -0.89 -0.31 23.23
CA ARG A 120 0.13 -1.38 23.18
C ARG A 120 1.41 -0.95 22.44
N GLN A 121 1.31 -0.09 21.42
CA GLN A 121 2.49 0.48 20.79
C GLN A 121 3.26 1.41 21.73
N ARG A 122 2.56 2.24 22.53
CA ARG A 122 3.16 3.10 23.56
C ARG A 122 3.92 2.28 24.62
N GLU A 123 3.39 1.12 24.98
CA GLU A 123 4.05 0.17 25.88
C GLU A 123 5.26 -0.53 25.23
N GLY A 124 5.46 -0.42 23.90
CA GLY A 124 6.52 -1.09 23.14
C GLY A 124 6.22 -2.56 22.85
N LEU A 125 4.97 -2.97 22.97
CA LEU A 125 4.53 -4.35 22.77
C LEU A 125 4.14 -4.66 21.31
N LEU A 126 3.74 -3.65 20.53
CA LEU A 126 3.41 -3.78 19.11
C LEU A 126 4.42 -3.02 18.24
N GLY A 127 4.99 -3.71 17.26
CA GLY A 127 5.85 -3.14 16.22
C GLY A 127 5.04 -2.65 15.01
N LEU A 128 5.73 -2.02 14.05
CA LEU A 128 5.08 -1.45 12.86
C LEU A 128 4.36 -2.49 12.01
N GLU A 129 4.87 -3.71 11.92
CA GLU A 129 4.28 -4.78 11.13
C GLU A 129 2.98 -5.30 11.76
N GLN A 130 2.95 -5.53 13.09
CA GLN A 130 1.70 -5.90 13.79
C GLN A 130 0.66 -4.78 13.69
N VAL A 131 1.09 -3.52 13.86
CA VAL A 131 0.23 -2.35 13.66
C VAL A 131 -0.36 -2.33 12.24
N ALA A 132 0.45 -2.62 11.22
CA ALA A 132 -0.01 -2.67 9.83
C ALA A 132 -1.07 -3.76 9.61
N VAL A 133 -0.90 -4.94 10.23
CA VAL A 133 -1.90 -6.04 10.19
C VAL A 133 -3.22 -5.60 10.80
N ILE A 134 -3.18 -5.02 12.02
CA ILE A 134 -4.39 -4.58 12.73
C ILE A 134 -5.09 -3.46 11.97
N ARG A 135 -4.36 -2.47 11.49
CA ARG A 135 -4.91 -1.38 10.67
C ARG A 135 -5.57 -1.90 9.40
N LYS A 136 -4.89 -2.81 8.68
CA LYS A 136 -5.44 -3.45 7.47
C LYS A 136 -6.75 -4.16 7.77
N PHE A 137 -6.80 -4.96 8.84
CA PHE A 137 -8.01 -5.64 9.28
C PHE A 137 -9.15 -4.63 9.55
N CYS A 138 -8.93 -3.63 10.41
CA CYS A 138 -9.96 -2.65 10.78
C CYS A 138 -10.49 -1.85 9.57
N HIS A 139 -9.62 -1.46 8.64
CA HIS A 139 -10.02 -0.74 7.42
C HIS A 139 -10.71 -1.63 6.38
N GLN A 140 -10.53 -2.95 6.44
CA GLN A 140 -11.16 -3.90 5.53
C GLN A 140 -12.51 -4.43 6.01
N LEU A 141 -12.85 -4.22 7.28
CA LEU A 141 -14.15 -4.64 7.80
C LEU A 141 -15.30 -3.96 7.03
N PRO A 142 -16.36 -4.71 6.69
CA PRO A 142 -17.54 -4.18 6.03
C PRO A 142 -18.20 -3.04 6.82
N GLY A 143 -18.73 -2.02 6.14
CA GLY A 143 -19.32 -0.84 6.77
C GLY A 143 -20.56 -1.12 7.63
N TRP A 144 -21.18 -2.29 7.47
CA TRP A 144 -22.36 -2.70 8.25
C TRP A 144 -22.02 -3.28 9.63
N ILE A 145 -20.75 -3.63 9.91
CA ILE A 145 -20.31 -4.07 11.23
C ILE A 145 -20.34 -2.86 12.17
N ASP A 146 -21.03 -3.00 13.28
CA ASP A 146 -21.20 -1.92 14.26
C ASP A 146 -19.88 -1.53 14.95
N GLN A 147 -19.84 -0.32 15.48
CA GLN A 147 -18.65 0.26 16.07
C GLN A 147 -18.14 -0.52 17.29
N ALA A 148 -19.04 -1.01 18.14
CA ALA A 148 -18.67 -1.75 19.34
C ALA A 148 -17.98 -3.09 18.99
N THR A 149 -18.45 -3.77 17.96
CA THR A 149 -17.82 -4.99 17.43
C THR A 149 -16.46 -4.70 16.82
N ARG A 150 -16.29 -3.57 16.08
CA ARG A 150 -15.01 -3.13 15.54
C ARG A 150 -13.99 -2.85 16.65
N GLU A 151 -14.38 -2.12 17.68
CA GLU A 151 -13.53 -1.78 18.82
C GLU A 151 -13.13 -3.02 19.62
N ARG A 152 -14.03 -3.98 19.78
CA ARG A 152 -13.74 -5.26 20.43
C ARG A 152 -12.73 -6.07 19.62
N ALA A 153 -12.93 -6.19 18.31
CA ALA A 153 -12.03 -6.92 17.42
C ALA A 153 -10.63 -6.26 17.38
N GLU A 154 -10.55 -4.93 17.34
CA GLU A 154 -9.29 -4.19 17.45
C GLU A 154 -8.59 -4.48 18.77
N THR A 155 -9.32 -4.43 19.88
CA THR A 155 -8.79 -4.71 21.21
C THR A 155 -8.24 -6.13 21.33
N ASP A 156 -8.96 -7.12 20.80
CA ASP A 156 -8.53 -8.52 20.81
C ASP A 156 -7.26 -8.71 19.96
N LEU A 157 -7.23 -8.17 18.74
CA LEU A 157 -6.04 -8.25 17.90
C LEU A 157 -4.84 -7.50 18.50
N ALA A 158 -5.05 -6.35 19.13
CA ALA A 158 -4.00 -5.61 19.82
C ALA A 158 -3.44 -6.39 21.01
N ARG A 159 -4.28 -7.14 21.75
CA ARG A 159 -3.85 -8.03 22.83
C ARG A 159 -3.06 -9.21 22.30
N GLU A 160 -3.57 -9.91 21.29
CA GLU A 160 -2.93 -11.09 20.72
C GLU A 160 -1.63 -10.72 19.97
N GLY A 161 -1.57 -9.56 19.32
CA GLY A 161 -0.40 -9.05 18.64
C GLY A 161 0.83 -8.87 19.53
N THR A 162 0.65 -8.79 20.86
CA THR A 162 1.78 -8.77 21.83
C THR A 162 2.48 -10.12 21.97
N ARG A 163 1.89 -11.21 21.48
CA ARG A 163 2.34 -12.60 21.66
C ARG A 163 2.73 -13.27 20.34
N TYR A 164 2.20 -12.75 19.22
CA TYR A 164 2.37 -13.36 17.92
C TYR A 164 3.22 -12.52 16.99
N ARG A 165 3.96 -13.18 16.12
CA ARG A 165 4.66 -12.54 15.02
C ARG A 165 3.65 -12.01 13.99
N PRO A 166 4.04 -11.03 13.14
CA PRO A 166 3.13 -10.39 12.19
C PRO A 166 2.38 -11.37 11.29
N GLU A 167 3.04 -12.42 10.79
CA GLU A 167 2.43 -13.43 9.93
C GLU A 167 1.39 -14.30 10.65
N GLN A 168 1.63 -14.62 11.93
CA GLN A 168 0.69 -15.36 12.77
C GLN A 168 -0.51 -14.49 13.13
N LEU A 169 -0.26 -13.22 13.46
CA LEU A 169 -1.32 -12.24 13.72
C LEU A 169 -2.18 -12.02 12.47
N ALA A 170 -1.57 -12.00 11.27
CA ALA A 170 -2.31 -11.86 10.01
C ALA A 170 -3.25 -13.05 9.75
N ALA A 171 -2.80 -14.27 10.06
CA ALA A 171 -3.65 -15.46 9.96
C ALA A 171 -4.84 -15.39 10.95
N LEU A 172 -4.58 -14.99 12.21
CA LEU A 172 -5.62 -14.77 13.21
C LEU A 172 -6.62 -13.69 12.78
N ALA A 173 -6.13 -12.57 12.25
CA ALA A 173 -6.96 -11.49 11.73
C ALA A 173 -7.83 -11.95 10.54
N GLY A 174 -7.30 -12.82 9.67
CA GLY A 174 -8.08 -13.46 8.61
C GLY A 174 -9.22 -14.31 9.15
N THR A 175 -8.94 -15.21 10.08
CA THR A 175 -9.98 -16.04 10.73
C THR A 175 -11.03 -15.18 11.45
N LEU A 176 -10.62 -14.11 12.14
CA LEU A 176 -11.55 -13.19 12.79
C LEU A 176 -12.43 -12.46 11.78
N ALA A 177 -11.86 -12.04 10.64
CA ALA A 177 -12.63 -11.41 9.55
C ALA A 177 -13.68 -12.38 8.98
N ASP A 178 -13.35 -13.65 8.78
CA ASP A 178 -14.27 -14.68 8.33
C ASP A 178 -15.38 -14.95 9.36
N CYS A 179 -15.05 -14.94 10.66
CA CYS A 179 -16.06 -15.08 11.72
C CYS A 179 -17.02 -13.88 11.79
N LEU A 180 -16.52 -12.67 11.55
CA LEU A 180 -17.34 -11.45 11.56
C LEU A 180 -18.16 -11.24 10.29
N ASN A 181 -17.75 -11.86 9.20
CA ASN A 181 -18.41 -11.81 7.89
C ASN A 181 -18.42 -13.17 7.23
N PRO A 182 -19.11 -14.18 7.81
CA PRO A 182 -19.06 -15.58 7.35
C PRO A 182 -19.60 -15.75 5.93
N ASP A 183 -20.56 -14.93 5.53
CA ASP A 183 -21.17 -14.99 4.20
C ASP A 183 -20.36 -14.18 3.16
N GLY A 184 -19.25 -13.55 3.55
CA GLY A 184 -18.43 -12.72 2.65
C GLY A 184 -19.20 -11.52 2.07
N LEU A 185 -20.19 -11.02 2.79
CA LEU A 185 -21.06 -9.94 2.32
C LEU A 185 -20.33 -8.59 2.40
N TYR A 186 -20.13 -7.99 1.22
CA TYR A 186 -19.65 -6.62 1.11
C TYR A 186 -20.69 -5.80 0.35
N ARG A 187 -21.00 -4.60 0.83
CA ARG A 187 -21.87 -3.66 0.12
C ARG A 187 -21.15 -3.08 -1.09
N ASP A 188 -21.91 -2.61 -2.05
CA ASP A 188 -21.34 -2.00 -3.26
C ASP A 188 -20.50 -0.76 -2.93
N GLU A 189 -20.86 -0.03 -1.85
CA GLU A 189 -20.06 1.10 -1.34
C GLU A 189 -18.68 0.64 -0.82
N ASP A 190 -18.58 -0.53 -0.20
CA ASP A 190 -17.30 -1.10 0.28
C ASP A 190 -16.41 -1.48 -0.91
N ARG A 191 -17.00 -2.08 -1.95
CA ARG A 191 -16.33 -2.40 -3.22
C ARG A 191 -15.91 -1.13 -3.95
N ALA A 192 -16.79 -0.13 -4.01
CA ALA A 192 -16.54 1.15 -4.65
C ALA A 192 -15.36 1.91 -4.03
N ARG A 193 -15.19 1.83 -2.71
CA ARG A 193 -14.04 2.42 -2.00
C ARG A 193 -12.72 1.70 -2.28
N ARG A 194 -12.76 0.39 -2.52
CA ARG A 194 -11.56 -0.43 -2.72
C ARG A 194 -11.11 -0.54 -4.17
N ARG A 195 -12.04 -0.37 -5.14
CA ARG A 195 -11.69 -0.46 -6.56
C ARG A 195 -10.62 0.54 -6.94
N SER A 196 -9.62 0.08 -7.64
CA SER A 196 -8.51 0.92 -8.11
C SER A 196 -7.82 0.27 -9.29
N LEU A 197 -7.24 1.09 -10.15
CA LEU A 197 -6.32 0.68 -11.20
C LEU A 197 -5.23 1.75 -11.31
N THR A 198 -3.98 1.35 -11.20
CA THR A 198 -2.84 2.25 -11.23
C THR A 198 -1.82 1.73 -12.22
N LEU A 199 -1.45 2.58 -13.17
CA LEU A 199 -0.33 2.37 -14.07
C LEU A 199 0.91 3.01 -13.43
N GLY A 200 1.96 2.21 -13.21
CA GLY A 200 3.24 2.66 -12.66
C GLY A 200 4.04 3.48 -13.68
N ASN A 201 5.13 4.08 -13.21
CA ASN A 201 6.07 4.76 -14.10
C ASN A 201 6.72 3.75 -15.04
N GLN A 202 7.09 4.20 -16.24
CA GLN A 202 7.86 3.40 -17.17
C GLN A 202 9.30 3.23 -16.66
N HIS A 203 9.78 1.98 -16.63
CA HIS A 203 11.15 1.62 -16.29
C HIS A 203 12.09 1.84 -17.47
N ALA A 204 13.40 1.70 -17.24
CA ALA A 204 14.41 1.89 -18.26
C ALA A 204 14.32 0.87 -19.41
N ASP A 205 13.74 -0.30 -19.17
CA ASP A 205 13.45 -1.34 -20.16
C ASP A 205 12.14 -1.10 -20.94
N GLY A 206 11.48 0.03 -20.72
CA GLY A 206 10.20 0.38 -21.34
C GLY A 206 8.99 -0.28 -20.68
N MET A 207 9.15 -1.16 -19.69
CA MET A 207 8.05 -1.82 -19.01
C MET A 207 7.41 -0.93 -17.93
N SER A 208 6.13 -1.15 -17.68
CA SER A 208 5.39 -0.49 -16.59
C SER A 208 4.55 -1.52 -15.84
N GLU A 209 4.45 -1.33 -14.53
CA GLU A 209 3.63 -2.21 -13.70
C GLU A 209 2.17 -1.73 -13.67
N LEU A 210 1.22 -2.65 -13.87
CA LEU A 210 -0.21 -2.41 -13.70
C LEU A 210 -0.69 -3.10 -12.43
N ARG A 211 -1.22 -2.33 -11.47
CA ARG A 211 -1.75 -2.84 -10.18
C ARG A 211 -3.16 -2.34 -9.94
N GLY A 212 -3.98 -3.16 -9.28
CA GLY A 212 -5.30 -2.71 -8.89
C GLY A 212 -6.16 -3.74 -8.19
N TRP A 213 -7.32 -3.25 -7.73
CA TRP A 213 -8.40 -4.07 -7.18
C TRP A 213 -9.60 -3.97 -8.11
N LEU A 214 -9.94 -5.07 -8.73
CA LEU A 214 -11.03 -5.15 -9.70
C LEU A 214 -12.36 -5.39 -8.98
N SER A 215 -13.43 -4.69 -9.42
CA SER A 215 -14.79 -5.08 -9.04
C SER A 215 -15.17 -6.42 -9.67
N PRO A 216 -16.16 -7.16 -9.12
CA PRO A 216 -16.63 -8.40 -9.72
C PRO A 216 -17.04 -8.24 -11.19
N GLU A 217 -17.67 -7.13 -11.54
CA GLU A 217 -18.07 -6.80 -12.90
C GLU A 217 -16.85 -6.65 -13.83
N LEU A 218 -15.87 -5.81 -13.45
CA LEU A 218 -14.66 -5.63 -14.25
C LEU A 218 -13.88 -6.93 -14.39
N ARG A 219 -13.82 -7.74 -13.32
CA ARG A 219 -13.17 -9.04 -13.35
C ARG A 219 -13.86 -9.97 -14.37
N ALA A 220 -15.18 -10.11 -14.30
CA ALA A 220 -15.94 -10.96 -15.22
C ALA A 220 -15.80 -10.49 -16.69
N THR A 221 -15.86 -9.18 -16.91
CA THR A 221 -15.66 -8.58 -18.23
C THR A 221 -14.24 -8.88 -18.75
N LEU A 222 -13.22 -8.69 -17.92
CA LEU A 222 -11.83 -8.97 -18.29
C LEU A 222 -11.61 -10.46 -18.56
N GLU A 223 -12.14 -11.35 -17.71
CA GLU A 223 -12.06 -12.80 -17.92
C GLU A 223 -12.71 -13.22 -19.25
N ALA A 224 -13.86 -12.66 -19.61
CA ALA A 224 -14.52 -12.93 -20.89
C ALA A 224 -13.68 -12.47 -22.09
N VAL A 225 -13.09 -11.28 -22.02
CA VAL A 225 -12.19 -10.76 -23.05
C VAL A 225 -10.94 -11.62 -23.18
N LEU A 226 -10.29 -11.96 -22.07
CA LEU A 226 -9.08 -12.77 -22.05
C LEU A 226 -9.35 -14.22 -22.47
N ALA A 227 -10.50 -14.79 -22.12
CA ALA A 227 -10.88 -16.13 -22.59
C ALA A 227 -10.89 -16.23 -24.12
N LYS A 228 -11.24 -15.15 -24.80
CA LYS A 228 -11.22 -15.09 -26.27
C LYS A 228 -9.86 -14.71 -26.81
N LEU A 229 -9.31 -13.57 -26.38
CA LEU A 229 -8.13 -12.96 -27.00
C LEU A 229 -6.79 -13.53 -26.48
N ALA A 230 -6.79 -14.17 -25.30
CA ALA A 230 -5.62 -14.81 -24.73
C ALA A 230 -5.61 -16.34 -24.87
N ALA A 231 -6.52 -16.90 -25.66
CA ALA A 231 -6.51 -18.33 -25.99
C ALA A 231 -5.21 -18.67 -26.76
N PRO A 232 -4.68 -19.92 -26.62
CA PRO A 232 -3.49 -20.32 -27.39
C PRO A 232 -3.66 -20.06 -28.88
N GLY A 233 -2.62 -19.52 -29.53
CA GLY A 233 -2.62 -19.16 -30.92
C GLY A 233 -3.35 -17.85 -31.26
N MET A 234 -3.99 -17.17 -30.29
CA MET A 234 -4.62 -15.88 -30.49
C MET A 234 -3.63 -14.73 -30.20
N CYS A 235 -3.77 -13.64 -30.96
CA CYS A 235 -3.08 -12.36 -30.74
C CYS A 235 -1.55 -12.50 -30.49
N ASN A 236 -0.89 -13.47 -31.12
CA ASN A 236 0.54 -13.66 -30.97
C ASN A 236 1.32 -12.63 -31.82
N PRO A 237 2.06 -11.69 -31.23
CA PRO A 237 2.77 -10.66 -31.96
C PRO A 237 3.96 -11.20 -32.77
N LEU A 238 4.38 -12.44 -32.57
CA LEU A 238 5.45 -13.09 -33.31
C LEU A 238 4.96 -13.76 -34.61
N ASP A 239 3.65 -13.91 -34.77
CA ASP A 239 3.08 -14.47 -35.99
C ASP A 239 3.08 -13.40 -37.09
N GLU A 240 3.39 -13.78 -38.33
CA GLU A 240 3.35 -12.89 -39.49
C GLU A 240 1.97 -12.25 -39.68
N ASN A 241 0.91 -13.02 -39.41
CA ASN A 241 -0.48 -12.56 -39.42
C ASN A 241 -1.19 -13.00 -38.12
N PRO A 242 -1.12 -12.20 -37.03
CA PRO A 242 -1.74 -12.54 -35.77
C PRO A 242 -3.25 -12.77 -35.89
N CYS A 243 -3.74 -13.90 -35.36
CA CYS A 243 -5.17 -14.19 -35.33
C CYS A 243 -5.85 -13.36 -34.24
N VAL A 244 -6.55 -12.27 -34.60
CA VAL A 244 -7.31 -11.42 -33.66
C VAL A 244 -8.80 -11.70 -33.67
N GLU A 245 -9.30 -12.29 -34.75
CA GLU A 245 -10.72 -12.66 -34.94
C GLU A 245 -10.84 -14.14 -35.32
N GLY A 246 -12.03 -14.72 -35.12
CA GLY A 246 -12.28 -16.12 -35.47
C GLY A 246 -11.61 -17.13 -34.54
N THR A 247 -11.10 -18.23 -35.09
CA THR A 247 -10.43 -19.35 -34.37
C THR A 247 -9.05 -19.56 -34.97
N PRO A 248 -7.99 -19.64 -34.16
CA PRO A 248 -6.64 -19.89 -34.62
C PRO A 248 -6.52 -21.30 -35.22
N SER A 249 -5.57 -21.49 -36.13
CA SER A 249 -5.27 -22.81 -36.66
C SER A 249 -4.64 -23.72 -35.61
N GLN A 250 -4.80 -25.04 -35.76
CA GLN A 250 -4.18 -25.99 -34.84
C GLN A 250 -2.64 -25.82 -34.79
N THR A 251 -2.02 -25.53 -35.91
CA THR A 251 -0.58 -25.24 -36.01
C THR A 251 -0.19 -24.03 -35.18
N ALA A 252 -0.97 -22.93 -35.21
CA ALA A 252 -0.71 -21.76 -34.39
C ALA A 252 -0.89 -22.04 -32.90
N ILE A 253 -1.87 -22.86 -32.52
CA ILE A 253 -2.08 -23.31 -31.13
C ILE A 253 -0.87 -24.12 -30.65
N ASP A 254 -0.41 -25.09 -31.42
CA ASP A 254 0.67 -26.02 -31.04
C ASP A 254 2.03 -25.30 -31.02
N ALA A 255 2.22 -24.26 -31.83
CA ALA A 255 3.43 -23.46 -31.89
C ALA A 255 3.50 -22.33 -30.84
N ASP A 256 2.41 -22.05 -30.11
CA ASP A 256 2.36 -20.95 -29.14
C ASP A 256 3.11 -21.30 -27.86
N ALA A 257 4.38 -20.91 -27.80
CA ALA A 257 5.25 -21.12 -26.64
C ALA A 257 5.06 -20.09 -25.50
N ARG A 258 4.17 -19.10 -25.65
CA ARG A 258 3.94 -18.06 -24.65
C ARG A 258 3.31 -18.62 -23.37
N SER A 259 3.72 -18.10 -22.23
CA SER A 259 3.01 -18.35 -20.94
C SER A 259 1.60 -17.75 -20.95
N ALA A 260 0.74 -18.22 -20.09
CA ALA A 260 -0.60 -17.65 -19.92
C ALA A 260 -0.56 -16.13 -19.59
N ALA A 261 0.43 -15.70 -18.80
CA ALA A 261 0.60 -14.29 -18.46
C ALA A 261 0.97 -13.43 -19.69
N GLN A 262 1.83 -13.93 -20.56
CA GLN A 262 2.18 -13.26 -21.82
C GLN A 262 0.98 -13.20 -22.77
N ARG A 263 0.22 -14.28 -22.92
CA ARG A 263 -1.01 -14.29 -23.72
C ARG A 263 -2.05 -13.31 -23.19
N ASN A 264 -2.21 -13.21 -21.85
CA ASN A 264 -3.11 -12.22 -21.24
C ASN A 264 -2.70 -10.78 -21.57
N HIS A 265 -1.40 -10.48 -21.54
CA HIS A 265 -0.87 -9.17 -21.93
C HIS A 265 -1.20 -8.85 -23.39
N ASP A 266 -0.89 -9.78 -24.30
CA ASP A 266 -1.07 -9.58 -25.75
C ASP A 266 -2.56 -9.51 -26.12
N GLY A 267 -3.39 -10.35 -25.50
CA GLY A 267 -4.85 -10.31 -25.67
C GLY A 267 -5.46 -9.00 -25.16
N LEU A 268 -5.02 -8.50 -24.02
CA LEU A 268 -5.47 -7.21 -23.50
C LEU A 268 -5.05 -6.07 -24.44
N LEU A 269 -3.81 -6.08 -24.95
CA LEU A 269 -3.32 -5.10 -25.90
C LEU A 269 -4.16 -5.10 -27.18
N ALA A 270 -4.47 -6.29 -27.73
CA ALA A 270 -5.30 -6.43 -28.91
C ALA A 270 -6.71 -5.88 -28.70
N GLY A 271 -7.34 -6.18 -27.54
CA GLY A 271 -8.65 -5.65 -27.18
C GLY A 271 -8.66 -4.12 -27.05
N LEU A 272 -7.65 -3.54 -26.41
CA LEU A 272 -7.53 -2.09 -26.28
C LEU A 272 -7.26 -1.41 -27.63
N ARG A 273 -6.46 -2.01 -28.52
CA ARG A 273 -6.25 -1.52 -29.89
C ARG A 273 -7.54 -1.54 -30.71
N ALA A 274 -8.31 -2.62 -30.61
CA ALA A 274 -9.61 -2.71 -31.28
C ALA A 274 -10.59 -1.63 -30.79
N LEU A 275 -10.61 -1.36 -29.49
CA LEU A 275 -11.41 -0.29 -28.90
C LEU A 275 -10.98 1.10 -29.40
N LEU A 276 -9.67 1.36 -29.48
CA LEU A 276 -9.14 2.61 -30.03
C LEU A 276 -9.50 2.75 -31.53
N ALA A 277 -9.36 1.68 -32.30
CA ALA A 277 -9.68 1.66 -33.73
C ALA A 277 -11.17 1.83 -34.03
N SER A 278 -12.07 1.44 -33.11
CA SER A 278 -13.52 1.58 -33.28
C SER A 278 -14.01 3.03 -33.34
N GLY A 279 -13.22 4.01 -32.89
CA GLY A 279 -13.63 5.41 -32.79
C GLY A 279 -14.68 5.70 -31.70
N ASN A 280 -15.15 4.70 -30.96
CA ASN A 280 -16.23 4.84 -29.97
C ASN A 280 -15.80 5.52 -28.66
N LEU A 281 -14.50 5.78 -28.46
CA LEU A 281 -13.98 6.47 -27.26
C LEU A 281 -14.23 7.98 -27.26
N GLY A 282 -14.72 8.53 -28.38
CA GLY A 282 -14.97 9.96 -28.50
C GLY A 282 -13.69 10.78 -28.54
N GLN A 283 -13.77 12.03 -28.07
CA GLN A 283 -12.65 12.97 -28.05
C GLN A 283 -12.28 13.33 -26.62
N HIS A 284 -10.98 13.48 -26.38
CA HIS A 284 -10.43 14.05 -25.15
C HIS A 284 -9.79 15.39 -25.47
N ASN A 285 -10.27 16.48 -24.84
CA ASN A 285 -9.86 17.86 -25.12
C ASN A 285 -9.94 18.25 -26.61
N GLY A 286 -10.99 17.78 -27.32
CA GLY A 286 -11.20 18.08 -28.74
C GLY A 286 -10.35 17.27 -29.72
N LEU A 287 -9.54 16.34 -29.22
CA LEU A 287 -8.70 15.44 -30.03
C LEU A 287 -9.18 13.99 -29.89
N PRO A 288 -9.11 13.18 -30.96
CA PRO A 288 -9.36 11.76 -30.86
C PRO A 288 -8.34 11.10 -29.92
N ALA A 289 -8.75 10.00 -29.26
CA ALA A 289 -7.82 9.20 -28.46
C ALA A 289 -6.67 8.70 -29.36
N SER A 290 -5.45 9.06 -29.02
CA SER A 290 -4.26 8.75 -29.82
C SER A 290 -3.18 8.11 -28.96
N ILE A 291 -2.38 7.25 -29.58
CA ILE A 291 -1.20 6.65 -28.95
C ILE A 291 0.03 7.48 -29.38
N ILE A 292 0.76 7.99 -28.39
CA ILE A 292 2.06 8.62 -28.60
C ILE A 292 3.12 7.57 -28.25
N VAL A 293 3.89 7.15 -29.23
CA VAL A 293 5.01 6.24 -29.03
C VAL A 293 6.30 7.05 -29.08
N THR A 294 7.04 7.04 -28.00
CA THR A 294 8.40 7.60 -27.95
C THR A 294 9.38 6.46 -28.18
N THR A 295 10.24 6.59 -29.20
CA THR A 295 11.27 5.62 -29.56
C THR A 295 12.62 6.32 -29.75
N THR A 296 13.70 5.59 -29.69
CA THR A 296 15.02 6.14 -29.99
C THR A 296 15.29 6.12 -31.50
N LEU A 297 16.21 6.98 -31.95
CA LEU A 297 16.64 6.96 -33.38
C LEU A 297 17.21 5.60 -33.78
N ALA A 298 17.96 4.95 -32.89
CA ALA A 298 18.52 3.63 -33.12
C ALA A 298 17.46 2.54 -33.35
N ASP A 299 16.34 2.60 -32.59
CA ASP A 299 15.23 1.67 -32.79
C ASP A 299 14.51 1.90 -34.10
N LEU A 300 14.40 3.17 -34.55
CA LEU A 300 13.84 3.51 -35.85
C LEU A 300 14.73 3.04 -36.99
N GLU A 301 16.03 3.20 -36.88
CA GLU A 301 17.01 2.73 -37.88
C GLU A 301 17.00 1.20 -37.98
N THR A 302 16.87 0.49 -36.86
CA THR A 302 16.77 -0.98 -36.84
C THR A 302 15.48 -1.50 -37.44
N ALA A 303 14.38 -0.77 -37.29
CA ALA A 303 13.07 -1.14 -37.85
C ALA A 303 12.93 -0.79 -39.34
N ALA A 304 13.78 0.08 -39.86
CA ALA A 304 13.79 0.51 -41.29
C ALA A 304 14.75 -0.31 -42.21
N GLY A 305 15.58 -1.17 -41.63
CA GLY A 305 16.51 -2.07 -42.34
C GLY A 305 15.99 -3.48 -42.41
#